data_9aa3134f0dfe35551dd249c60dedc5d8
#
_entry.id   9aa3134f0dfe35551dd249c60dedc5d8
#
_cell.length_a   1.000
_cell.length_b   1.000
_cell.length_c   1.000
_cell.angle_alpha   90.00
_cell.angle_beta   90.00
_cell.angle_gamma   90.00
#
_symmetry.space_group_name_H-M   'P 1'
#
loop_
_entity.id
_entity.type
_entity.pdbx_description
1 polymer ?
#
loop_
_entity_poly.entity_id
_entity_poly.type
_entity_poly.pdbx_seq_one_letter_code
_entity_poly.pdbx_strand_id
1 'polypeptide(L)'
;MKFFPSTLSAHESDALAERIENHFRSHGWGFWALETADSPFVGFVGLSQLSWDPPFQCQVPCVEIAWRLARSHWSKGLAYQAASAVIHYGFTYLKLLQIISITAIINNRSIRLMNRLSMLRDEECFNHPRLDLSHPLCAHAIFRINNPESLRRPS
;
A
#
# COMPACT_ATOMS: atom_id res chain seq x y z
N MET A 1 -12.87 6.63 6.64
CA MET A 1 -12.81 5.35 5.87
C MET A 1 -13.69 5.40 4.60
N LYS A 2 -13.68 6.53 3.92
CA LYS A 2 -14.54 6.75 2.73
C LYS A 2 -14.32 5.72 1.60
N PHE A 3 -13.10 5.17 1.48
CA PHE A 3 -12.73 4.22 0.41
C PHE A 3 -12.46 2.81 0.94
N PHE A 4 -13.08 2.47 2.06
CA PHE A 4 -13.12 1.13 2.63
C PHE A 4 -14.58 0.71 2.76
N PRO A 5 -14.90 -0.59 2.65
CA PRO A 5 -16.27 -1.07 2.70
C PRO A 5 -17.02 -0.69 3.98
N SER A 6 -16.30 -0.60 5.10
CA SER A 6 -16.85 -0.21 6.41
C SER A 6 -15.76 0.39 7.31
N THR A 7 -16.17 1.06 8.40
CA THR A 7 -15.27 1.36 9.51
C THR A 7 -15.00 0.06 10.29
N LEU A 8 -13.75 -0.13 10.71
CA LEU A 8 -13.40 -1.29 11.52
C LEU A 8 -14.01 -1.16 12.93
N SER A 9 -14.58 -2.24 13.43
CA SER A 9 -14.85 -2.40 14.85
C SER A 9 -13.55 -2.50 15.65
N ALA A 10 -13.62 -2.39 16.98
CA ALA A 10 -12.46 -2.58 17.85
C ALA A 10 -11.81 -3.95 17.60
N HIS A 11 -12.60 -5.01 17.54
CA HIS A 11 -12.12 -6.37 17.27
C HIS A 11 -11.43 -6.51 15.90
N GLU A 12 -11.97 -5.89 14.84
CA GLU A 12 -11.34 -5.89 13.51
C GLU A 12 -10.05 -5.08 13.47
N SER A 13 -10.00 -4.00 14.25
CA SER A 13 -8.80 -3.18 14.41
C SER A 13 -7.70 -3.96 15.13
N ASP A 14 -8.03 -4.67 16.19
CA ASP A 14 -7.10 -5.51 16.95
C ASP A 14 -6.59 -6.67 16.06
N ALA A 15 -7.47 -7.32 15.31
CA ALA A 15 -7.10 -8.36 14.35
C ALA A 15 -6.18 -7.84 13.23
N LEU A 16 -6.38 -6.58 12.79
CA LEU A 16 -5.47 -5.93 11.84
C LEU A 16 -4.10 -5.69 12.47
N ALA A 17 -4.04 -5.18 13.70
CA ALA A 17 -2.80 -4.96 14.42
C ALA A 17 -2.02 -6.27 14.62
N GLU A 18 -2.69 -7.34 15.01
CA GLU A 18 -2.09 -8.66 15.15
C GLU A 18 -1.51 -9.18 13.82
N ARG A 19 -2.21 -9.02 12.71
CA ARG A 19 -1.69 -9.39 11.38
C ARG A 19 -0.43 -8.59 11.02
N ILE A 20 -0.40 -7.30 11.32
CA ILE A 20 0.76 -6.44 11.10
C ILE A 20 1.95 -6.92 11.93
N GLU A 21 1.75 -7.21 13.22
CA GLU A 21 2.79 -7.73 14.10
C GLU A 21 3.31 -9.09 13.64
N ASN A 22 2.42 -10.00 13.25
CA ASN A 22 2.80 -11.32 12.73
C ASN A 22 3.61 -11.22 11.44
N HIS A 23 3.26 -10.27 10.55
CA HIS A 23 4.03 -10.00 9.34
C HIS A 23 5.44 -9.51 9.69
N PHE A 24 5.58 -8.59 10.66
CA PHE A 24 6.88 -8.14 11.15
C PHE A 24 7.71 -9.27 11.75
N ARG A 25 7.10 -10.13 12.57
CA ARG A 25 7.81 -11.30 13.17
C ARG A 25 8.31 -12.25 12.11
N SER A 26 7.55 -12.47 11.05
CA SER A 26 7.88 -13.42 9.97
C SER A 26 8.88 -12.87 8.95
N HIS A 27 8.84 -11.57 8.65
CA HIS A 27 9.58 -10.96 7.53
C HIS A 27 10.63 -9.93 7.98
N GLY A 28 10.54 -9.41 9.21
CA GLY A 28 11.39 -8.32 9.70
C GLY A 28 11.02 -6.93 9.17
N TRP A 29 9.94 -6.82 8.41
CA TRP A 29 9.40 -5.57 7.85
C TRP A 29 7.88 -5.65 7.72
N GLY A 30 7.21 -4.53 7.52
CA GLY A 30 5.76 -4.50 7.44
C GLY A 30 5.20 -3.06 7.41
N PHE A 31 4.13 -2.83 8.15
CA PHE A 31 3.53 -1.51 8.31
C PHE A 31 4.07 -0.80 9.54
N TRP A 32 4.62 0.39 9.36
CA TRP A 32 5.10 1.24 10.45
C TRP A 32 4.01 2.24 10.85
N ALA A 33 3.88 2.45 12.16
CA ALA A 33 3.08 3.52 12.69
C ALA A 33 3.72 4.88 12.34
N LEU A 34 2.86 5.86 12.04
CA LEU A 34 3.26 7.24 11.81
C LEU A 34 2.89 8.08 13.02
N GLU A 35 3.83 8.90 13.47
CA GLU A 35 3.64 9.89 14.52
C GLU A 35 4.04 11.28 14.02
N THR A 36 3.56 12.30 14.68
CA THR A 36 3.95 13.70 14.51
C THR A 36 4.30 14.29 15.87
N ALA A 37 4.91 15.49 15.88
CA ALA A 37 5.20 16.16 17.13
C ALA A 37 3.95 16.37 18.02
N ASP A 38 2.79 16.50 17.38
CA ASP A 38 1.51 16.80 18.06
C ASP A 38 0.62 15.56 18.29
N SER A 39 1.00 14.40 17.75
CA SER A 39 0.18 13.18 17.87
C SER A 39 1.04 11.92 17.81
N PRO A 40 0.91 11.03 18.82
CA PRO A 40 1.69 9.79 18.90
C PRO A 40 1.28 8.74 17.86
N PHE A 41 0.13 8.91 17.21
CA PHE A 41 -0.32 8.04 16.15
C PHE A 41 -1.25 8.78 15.19
N VAL A 42 -0.86 8.86 13.94
CA VAL A 42 -1.65 9.51 12.88
C VAL A 42 -2.02 8.55 11.75
N GLY A 43 -1.57 7.33 11.83
CA GLY A 43 -1.83 6.30 10.84
C GLY A 43 -0.67 5.34 10.66
N PHE A 44 -0.65 4.66 9.53
CA PHE A 44 0.44 3.75 9.18
C PHE A 44 0.73 3.77 7.67
N VAL A 45 1.94 3.37 7.33
CA VAL A 45 2.40 3.13 5.97
C VAL A 45 3.36 1.94 5.99
N GLY A 46 3.38 1.15 4.94
CA GLY A 46 4.34 0.07 4.89
C GLY A 46 4.18 -0.85 3.71
N LEU A 47 4.93 -1.93 3.77
CA LEU A 47 4.96 -2.98 2.78
C LEU A 47 4.31 -4.24 3.35
N SER A 48 3.62 -4.98 2.50
CA SER A 48 3.16 -6.32 2.83
C SER A 48 3.28 -7.24 1.61
N GLN A 49 3.64 -8.48 1.86
CA GLN A 49 3.53 -9.49 0.82
C GLN A 49 2.07 -9.85 0.63
N LEU A 50 1.60 -9.90 -0.62
CA LEU A 50 0.23 -10.33 -0.89
C LEU A 50 0.02 -11.77 -0.39
N SER A 51 -1.04 -11.97 0.39
CA SER A 51 -1.44 -13.25 0.96
C SER A 51 -2.49 -13.98 0.12
N TRP A 52 -2.79 -13.48 -1.06
CA TRP A 52 -3.78 -14.02 -2.00
C TRP A 52 -3.20 -14.01 -3.42
N ASP A 53 -3.75 -14.86 -4.28
CA ASP A 53 -3.34 -14.96 -5.69
C ASP A 53 -4.03 -13.85 -6.50
N PRO A 54 -3.28 -12.83 -6.96
CA PRO A 54 -3.87 -11.71 -7.67
C PRO A 54 -4.24 -12.09 -9.11
N PRO A 55 -5.34 -11.54 -9.69
CA PRO A 55 -5.72 -11.76 -11.07
C PRO A 55 -4.87 -10.96 -12.08
N PHE A 56 -3.69 -10.52 -11.69
CA PHE A 56 -2.73 -9.78 -12.51
C PHE A 56 -1.31 -10.31 -12.27
N GLN A 57 -0.45 -10.10 -13.23
CA GLN A 57 0.96 -10.50 -13.09
C GLN A 57 1.68 -9.61 -12.08
N CYS A 58 2.52 -10.22 -11.25
CA CYS A 58 3.32 -9.56 -10.25
C CYS A 58 4.68 -10.27 -10.10
N GLN A 59 5.72 -9.51 -9.79
CA GLN A 59 7.01 -10.08 -9.40
C GLN A 59 6.86 -10.89 -8.10
N VAL A 60 7.52 -12.03 -8.01
CA VAL A 60 7.47 -12.88 -6.82
C VAL A 60 8.72 -12.65 -5.96
N PRO A 61 8.55 -12.34 -4.68
CA PRO A 61 7.31 -12.10 -3.94
C PRO A 61 6.57 -10.85 -4.41
N CYS A 62 5.25 -10.93 -4.48
CA CYS A 62 4.42 -9.76 -4.80
C CYS A 62 4.27 -8.88 -3.56
N VAL A 63 4.90 -7.72 -3.57
CA VAL A 63 4.93 -6.79 -2.45
C VAL A 63 4.15 -5.54 -2.76
N GLU A 64 3.18 -5.25 -1.91
CA GLU A 64 2.31 -4.08 -1.98
C GLU A 64 2.75 -3.03 -0.98
N ILE A 65 2.78 -1.76 -1.39
CA ILE A 65 2.79 -0.61 -0.48
C ILE A 65 1.37 -0.13 -0.25
N ALA A 66 1.03 0.10 1.01
CA ALA A 66 -0.25 0.69 1.39
C ALA A 66 -0.08 1.71 2.52
N TRP A 67 -1.08 2.57 2.68
CA TRP A 67 -1.12 3.63 3.69
C TRP A 67 -2.53 3.88 4.18
N ARG A 68 -2.64 4.29 5.41
CA ARG A 68 -3.87 4.78 6.01
C ARG A 68 -3.54 5.85 7.03
N LEU A 69 -4.06 7.05 6.83
CA LEU A 69 -3.88 8.18 7.75
C LEU A 69 -5.22 8.69 8.25
N ALA A 70 -5.23 9.16 9.49
CA ALA A 70 -6.37 9.86 10.08
C ALA A 70 -6.72 11.08 9.22
N ARG A 71 -8.02 11.35 9.05
CA ARG A 71 -8.53 12.41 8.18
C ARG A 71 -7.98 13.80 8.54
N SER A 72 -7.79 14.07 9.82
CA SER A 72 -7.20 15.32 10.34
C SER A 72 -5.76 15.58 9.89
N HIS A 73 -5.08 14.56 9.39
CA HIS A 73 -3.69 14.61 8.94
C HIS A 73 -3.54 14.49 7.42
N TRP A 74 -4.64 14.55 6.68
CA TRP A 74 -4.62 14.57 5.22
C TRP A 74 -4.11 15.90 4.66
N SER A 75 -3.62 15.87 3.43
CA SER A 75 -3.15 17.05 2.67
C SER A 75 -1.98 17.81 3.32
N LYS A 76 -1.27 17.19 4.26
CA LYS A 76 -0.06 17.74 4.92
C LYS A 76 1.25 17.17 4.36
N GLY A 77 1.18 16.36 3.31
CA GLY A 77 2.37 15.73 2.72
C GLY A 77 2.89 14.49 3.45
N LEU A 78 2.34 14.14 4.62
CA LEU A 78 2.83 13.05 5.46
C LEU A 78 2.83 11.70 4.74
N ALA A 79 1.75 11.38 4.04
CA ALA A 79 1.67 10.12 3.28
C ALA A 79 2.74 10.03 2.19
N TYR A 80 3.02 11.13 1.50
CA TYR A 80 4.07 11.18 0.48
C TYR A 80 5.46 10.98 1.07
N GLN A 81 5.78 11.66 2.16
CA GLN A 81 7.08 11.53 2.83
C GLN A 81 7.28 10.11 3.33
N ALA A 82 6.29 9.55 4.01
CA ALA A 82 6.35 8.21 4.56
C ALA A 82 6.44 7.13 3.46
N ALA A 83 5.59 7.21 2.43
CA ALA A 83 5.60 6.25 1.33
C ALA A 83 6.91 6.32 0.52
N SER A 84 7.46 7.51 0.30
CA SER A 84 8.78 7.68 -0.35
C SER A 84 9.89 6.99 0.44
N ALA A 85 9.91 7.15 1.76
CA ALA A 85 10.88 6.48 2.64
C ALA A 85 10.72 4.95 2.60
N VAL A 86 9.48 4.46 2.59
CA VAL A 86 9.17 3.02 2.53
C VAL A 86 9.57 2.41 1.18
N ILE A 87 9.33 3.10 0.06
CA ILE A 87 9.78 2.67 -1.27
C ILE A 87 11.31 2.59 -1.31
N HIS A 88 11.98 3.63 -0.81
CA HIS A 88 13.44 3.64 -0.72
C HIS A 88 13.97 2.46 0.11
N TYR A 89 13.36 2.20 1.28
CA TYR A 89 13.70 1.05 2.12
C TYR A 89 13.51 -0.27 1.36
N GLY A 90 12.38 -0.45 0.67
CA GLY A 90 12.08 -1.64 -0.11
C GLY A 90 13.12 -1.92 -1.20
N PHE A 91 13.56 -0.89 -1.91
CA PHE A 91 14.57 -1.04 -2.96
C PHE A 91 15.99 -1.18 -2.43
N THR A 92 16.35 -0.40 -1.41
CA THR A 92 17.73 -0.33 -0.90
C THR A 92 18.07 -1.50 0.01
N TYR A 93 17.19 -1.82 0.96
CA TYR A 93 17.46 -2.81 2.01
C TYR A 93 16.85 -4.18 1.71
N LEU A 94 15.60 -4.21 1.21
CA LEU A 94 14.94 -5.47 0.87
C LEU A 94 15.27 -5.96 -0.54
N LYS A 95 15.95 -5.14 -1.35
CA LYS A 95 16.33 -5.47 -2.74
C LYS A 95 15.15 -5.89 -3.62
N LEU A 96 13.97 -5.36 -3.34
CA LEU A 96 12.79 -5.62 -4.16
C LEU A 96 13.01 -5.14 -5.59
N LEU A 97 12.55 -5.91 -6.56
CA LEU A 97 12.60 -5.54 -7.97
C LEU A 97 11.46 -4.61 -8.36
N GLN A 98 10.30 -4.79 -7.71
CA GLN A 98 9.08 -4.05 -7.97
C GLN A 98 8.27 -3.92 -6.68
N ILE A 99 7.60 -2.79 -6.54
CA ILE A 99 6.57 -2.55 -5.52
C ILE A 99 5.29 -2.18 -6.26
N ILE A 100 4.17 -2.76 -5.84
CA ILE A 100 2.85 -2.41 -6.37
C ILE A 100 2.03 -1.64 -5.33
N SER A 101 0.97 -0.99 -5.77
CA SER A 101 -0.08 -0.46 -4.91
C SER A 101 -1.42 -0.62 -5.63
N ILE A 102 -2.44 -1.03 -4.91
CA ILE A 102 -3.78 -1.23 -5.44
C ILE A 102 -4.78 -0.32 -4.72
N THR A 103 -5.73 0.21 -5.46
CA THR A 103 -6.78 1.05 -4.88
C THR A 103 -8.03 1.04 -5.73
N ALA A 104 -9.20 1.26 -5.10
CA ALA A 104 -10.43 1.47 -5.85
C ALA A 104 -10.27 2.62 -6.86
N ILE A 105 -10.76 2.43 -8.08
CA ILE A 105 -10.61 3.42 -9.17
C ILE A 105 -11.20 4.79 -8.86
N ILE A 106 -12.14 4.86 -7.92
CA ILE A 106 -12.75 6.11 -7.45
C ILE A 106 -11.97 6.79 -6.32
N ASN A 107 -10.90 6.15 -5.82
CA ASN A 107 -10.06 6.72 -4.76
C ASN A 107 -9.02 7.70 -5.33
N ASN A 108 -9.49 8.83 -5.81
CA ASN A 108 -8.66 9.86 -6.44
C ASN A 108 -7.53 10.38 -5.52
N ARG A 109 -7.68 10.28 -4.21
CA ARG A 109 -6.65 10.70 -3.27
C ARG A 109 -5.43 9.78 -3.31
N SER A 110 -5.65 8.48 -3.22
CA SER A 110 -4.57 7.49 -3.35
C SER A 110 -3.96 7.51 -4.75
N ILE A 111 -4.78 7.65 -5.80
CA ILE A 111 -4.30 7.76 -7.19
C ILE A 111 -3.36 8.96 -7.35
N ARG A 112 -3.72 10.13 -6.81
CA ARG A 112 -2.83 11.30 -6.85
C ARG A 112 -1.52 11.08 -6.11
N LEU A 113 -1.56 10.38 -4.97
CA LEU A 113 -0.35 10.04 -4.22
C LEU A 113 0.54 9.08 -5.01
N MET A 114 -0.02 8.02 -5.59
CA MET A 114 0.72 7.08 -6.43
C MET A 114 1.40 7.77 -7.62
N ASN A 115 0.69 8.68 -8.29
CA ASN A 115 1.27 9.49 -9.38
C ASN A 115 2.44 10.36 -8.89
N ARG A 116 2.31 11.01 -7.72
CA ARG A 116 3.41 11.80 -7.12
C ARG A 116 4.62 10.94 -6.73
N LEU A 117 4.39 9.68 -6.39
CA LEU A 117 5.45 8.71 -6.11
C LEU A 117 6.08 8.13 -7.39
N SER A 118 5.66 8.64 -8.57
CA SER A 118 6.13 8.17 -9.88
C SER A 118 5.78 6.70 -10.14
N MET A 119 4.73 6.20 -9.54
CA MET A 119 4.19 4.88 -9.86
C MET A 119 3.42 4.93 -11.17
N LEU A 120 3.60 3.95 -12.02
CA LEU A 120 2.91 3.83 -13.30
C LEU A 120 1.65 2.99 -13.12
N ARG A 121 0.54 3.50 -13.66
CA ARG A 121 -0.74 2.78 -13.64
C ARG A 121 -0.77 1.74 -14.74
N ASP A 122 -1.21 0.53 -14.42
CA ASP A 122 -1.54 -0.48 -15.43
C ASP A 122 -2.73 -0.03 -16.27
N GLU A 123 -2.78 -0.46 -17.53
CA GLU A 123 -3.91 -0.18 -18.43
C GLU A 123 -5.20 -0.88 -17.96
N GLU A 124 -5.05 -2.09 -17.43
CA GLU A 124 -6.15 -2.91 -16.95
C GLU A 124 -6.47 -2.64 -15.49
N CYS A 125 -7.76 -2.75 -15.16
CA CYS A 125 -8.28 -2.76 -13.80
C CYS A 125 -8.78 -4.17 -13.48
N PHE A 126 -8.91 -4.50 -12.20
CA PHE A 126 -9.46 -5.77 -11.76
C PHE A 126 -10.58 -5.58 -10.72
N ASN A 127 -11.44 -6.58 -10.58
CA ASN A 127 -12.43 -6.60 -9.52
C ASN A 127 -11.83 -7.26 -8.28
N HIS A 128 -11.87 -6.53 -7.15
CA HIS A 128 -11.28 -7.02 -5.90
C HIS A 128 -12.06 -8.25 -5.40
N PRO A 129 -11.40 -9.41 -5.17
CA PRO A 129 -12.07 -10.69 -4.94
C PRO A 129 -12.88 -10.76 -3.64
N ARG A 130 -12.63 -9.84 -2.70
CA ARG A 130 -13.36 -9.77 -1.42
C ARG A 130 -14.58 -8.84 -1.47
N LEU A 131 -14.90 -8.27 -2.63
CA LEU A 131 -16.01 -7.35 -2.80
C LEU A 131 -17.00 -7.91 -3.83
N ASP A 132 -18.30 -7.68 -3.57
CA ASP A 132 -19.34 -7.98 -4.54
C ASP A 132 -19.14 -7.13 -5.80
N LEU A 133 -19.46 -7.68 -6.99
CA LEU A 133 -19.33 -6.99 -8.26
C LEU A 133 -20.16 -5.72 -8.36
N SER A 134 -21.26 -5.64 -7.62
CA SER A 134 -22.12 -4.45 -7.53
C SER A 134 -21.58 -3.38 -6.57
N HIS A 135 -20.55 -3.72 -5.76
CA HIS A 135 -20.03 -2.79 -4.78
C HIS A 135 -19.26 -1.64 -5.45
N PRO A 136 -19.52 -0.36 -5.09
CA PRO A 136 -18.88 0.81 -5.73
C PRO A 136 -17.34 0.80 -5.67
N LEU A 137 -16.77 0.12 -4.68
CA LEU A 137 -15.32 -0.04 -4.51
C LEU A 137 -14.75 -1.31 -5.17
N CYS A 138 -15.55 -2.08 -5.91
CA CYS A 138 -15.11 -3.37 -6.45
C CYS A 138 -13.97 -3.22 -7.47
N ALA A 139 -14.10 -2.28 -8.41
CA ALA A 139 -13.07 -2.06 -9.43
C ALA A 139 -11.83 -1.38 -8.85
N HIS A 140 -10.67 -2.00 -9.03
CA HIS A 140 -9.38 -1.53 -8.54
C HIS A 140 -8.40 -1.27 -9.68
N ALA A 141 -7.62 -0.20 -9.53
CA ALA A 141 -6.45 0.10 -10.35
C ALA A 141 -5.19 -0.44 -9.69
N ILE A 142 -4.23 -0.83 -10.51
CA ILE A 142 -2.91 -1.29 -10.10
C ILE A 142 -1.90 -0.22 -10.50
N PHE A 143 -1.01 0.10 -9.60
CA PHE A 143 0.12 0.99 -9.83
C PHE A 143 1.41 0.25 -9.50
N ARG A 144 2.47 0.48 -10.29
CA ARG A 144 3.76 -0.19 -10.15
C ARG A 144 4.90 0.82 -10.13
N ILE A 145 5.92 0.51 -9.33
CA ILE A 145 7.21 1.17 -9.41
C ILE A 145 8.30 0.11 -9.39
N ASN A 146 9.20 0.18 -10.37
CA ASN A 146 10.33 -0.73 -10.49
C ASN A 146 11.57 -0.14 -9.83
N ASN A 147 12.41 -1.01 -9.28
CA ASN A 147 13.70 -0.60 -8.75
C ASN A 147 14.59 -0.08 -9.89
N PRO A 148 15.04 1.18 -9.86
CA PRO A 148 15.88 1.73 -10.91
C PRO A 148 17.19 0.95 -11.14
N GLU A 149 17.72 0.32 -10.10
CA GLU A 149 18.93 -0.51 -10.20
C GLU A 149 18.68 -1.83 -10.94
N SER A 150 17.45 -2.36 -10.90
CA SER A 150 17.11 -3.59 -11.63
C SER A 150 17.10 -3.39 -13.14
N LEU A 151 16.84 -2.17 -13.61
CA LEU A 151 16.82 -1.81 -15.03
C LEU A 151 18.23 -1.62 -15.61
N ARG A 152 19.27 -1.52 -14.76
CA ARG A 152 20.67 -1.28 -15.17
C ARG A 152 21.52 -2.57 -15.23
N ARG A 153 20.96 -3.73 -14.91
CA ARG A 153 21.68 -5.00 -15.03
C ARG A 153 21.65 -5.44 -16.51
N PRO A 154 22.79 -5.47 -17.23
CA PRO A 154 22.85 -6.11 -18.54
C PRO A 154 22.56 -7.59 -18.39
N SER A 155 21.86 -8.13 -19.35
CA SER A 155 21.57 -9.56 -19.54
C SER A 155 22.88 -10.35 -19.67
#